data_8005f26a37dc5721da2c7492f669024a
#
_entry.id   8005f26a37dc5721da2c7492f669024a
#
_cell.length_a   1.000
_cell.length_b   1.000
_cell.length_c   1.000
_cell.angle_alpha   90.00
_cell.angle_beta   90.00
_cell.angle_gamma   90.00
#
_symmetry.space_group_name_H-M   'P 1'
#
loop_
_entity.id
_entity.type
_entity.pdbx_description
1 polymer ?
#
loop_
_entity_poly.entity_id
_entity_poly.type
_entity_poly.pdbx_seq_one_letter_code
_entity_poly.pdbx_strand_id
1 'polypeptide(L)'
;MSDIMHPISIEALLNWIFSEYQQDGTIFGIRKFYHADPTKTISLFGEKMETPCGPAAGPHTQLAQNIIAAYLTGSRFFEVKTVQILDGEDLPVSKPCIAAADECYNVEWSTELRVPQAYDEYVKAWFVLKLLSKEFELGDPNGFIFNMSVGYDLAGIQSPKIDRYINEMQNAEGTPIWAECHATRSEERRVG
;
A
#
# COMPACT_ATOMS: atom_id res chain seq x y z
N MET A 1 -9.17 24.22 7.99
CA MET A 1 -9.44 23.36 6.82
C MET A 1 -8.91 22.00 7.17
N SER A 2 -9.67 20.95 6.99
CA SER A 2 -9.15 19.59 7.17
C SER A 2 -8.30 19.24 5.95
N ASP A 3 -7.10 18.74 6.18
CA ASP A 3 -6.27 18.21 5.11
C ASP A 3 -6.79 16.81 4.73
N ILE A 4 -6.92 16.57 3.44
CA ILE A 4 -7.27 15.24 2.92
C ILE A 4 -6.00 14.49 2.53
N MET A 5 -6.05 13.16 2.55
CA MET A 5 -4.93 12.36 2.08
C MET A 5 -4.80 12.44 0.56
N HIS A 6 -3.61 12.78 0.09
CA HIS A 6 -3.32 12.90 -1.34
C HIS A 6 -2.37 11.80 -1.79
N PRO A 7 -2.80 10.92 -2.71
CA PRO A 7 -1.89 10.04 -3.43
C PRO A 7 -0.82 10.82 -4.20
N ILE A 8 0.39 10.29 -4.24
CA ILE A 8 1.47 10.81 -5.10
C ILE A 8 1.72 9.84 -6.26
N SER A 9 2.26 10.35 -7.37
CA SER A 9 2.60 9.49 -8.51
C SER A 9 3.67 8.46 -8.14
N ILE A 10 3.75 7.37 -8.89
CA ILE A 10 4.82 6.37 -8.70
C ILE A 10 6.19 6.97 -8.95
N GLU A 11 6.31 7.88 -9.91
CA GLU A 11 7.54 8.62 -10.20
C GLU A 11 7.98 9.45 -9.00
N ALA A 12 7.08 10.27 -8.42
CA ALA A 12 7.39 11.07 -7.25
C ALA A 12 7.76 10.20 -6.03
N LEU A 13 7.08 9.06 -5.88
CA LEU A 13 7.35 8.10 -4.81
C LEU A 13 8.73 7.48 -4.93
N LEU A 14 9.10 7.00 -6.11
CA LEU A 14 10.42 6.41 -6.35
C LEU A 14 11.54 7.45 -6.26
N ASN A 15 11.33 8.64 -6.83
CA ASN A 15 12.27 9.75 -6.70
C ASN A 15 12.50 10.12 -5.23
N TRP A 16 11.46 10.16 -4.40
CA TRP A 16 11.63 10.40 -2.96
C TRP A 16 12.46 9.29 -2.31
N ILE A 17 12.09 8.03 -2.53
CA ILE A 17 12.79 6.87 -1.94
C ILE A 17 14.28 6.88 -2.28
N PHE A 18 14.61 6.96 -3.56
CA PHE A 18 16.00 6.82 -3.99
C PHE A 18 16.84 8.07 -3.74
N SER A 19 16.29 9.27 -3.89
CA SER A 19 17.03 10.50 -3.58
C SER A 19 17.31 10.64 -2.08
N GLU A 20 16.36 10.34 -1.21
CA GLU A 20 16.57 10.33 0.24
C GLU A 20 17.61 9.28 0.62
N TYR A 21 17.53 8.09 0.02
CA TYR A 21 18.51 7.04 0.31
C TYR A 21 19.93 7.44 -0.13
N GLN A 22 20.08 8.05 -1.30
CA GLN A 22 21.38 8.53 -1.78
C GLN A 22 21.98 9.66 -0.92
N GLN A 23 21.14 10.56 -0.41
CA GLN A 23 21.57 11.71 0.37
C GLN A 23 21.83 11.36 1.83
N ASP A 24 20.92 10.62 2.45
CA ASP A 24 20.87 10.47 3.91
C ASP A 24 21.04 9.00 4.37
N GLY A 25 20.99 8.04 3.44
CA GLY A 25 20.99 6.61 3.75
C GLY A 25 19.72 6.17 4.47
N THR A 26 18.62 6.90 4.24
CA THR A 26 17.30 6.60 4.84
C THR A 26 16.22 6.51 3.76
N ILE A 27 15.12 5.84 4.07
CA ILE A 27 13.88 5.89 3.30
C ILE A 27 12.76 6.25 4.28
N PHE A 28 12.08 7.37 4.07
CA PHE A 28 11.07 7.94 4.99
C PHE A 28 11.61 8.11 6.42
N GLY A 29 12.88 8.53 6.56
CA GLY A 29 13.57 8.65 7.83
C GLY A 29 14.02 7.33 8.45
N ILE A 30 13.67 6.18 7.87
CA ILE A 30 14.07 4.85 8.35
C ILE A 30 15.50 4.57 7.91
N ARG A 31 16.40 4.38 8.87
CA ARG A 31 17.84 4.11 8.63
C ARG A 31 18.20 2.63 8.66
N LYS A 32 17.50 1.84 9.47
CA LYS A 32 17.75 0.41 9.63
C LYS A 32 16.60 -0.37 9.02
N PHE A 33 16.85 -0.98 7.90
CA PHE A 33 15.88 -1.85 7.25
C PHE A 33 15.90 -3.24 7.87
N TYR A 34 14.72 -3.83 7.97
CA TYR A 34 14.59 -5.22 8.41
C TYR A 34 14.93 -6.16 7.25
N HIS A 35 15.88 -7.06 7.48
CA HIS A 35 16.22 -8.15 6.56
C HIS A 35 15.59 -9.45 7.08
N ALA A 36 14.79 -10.09 6.25
CA ALA A 36 14.13 -11.33 6.61
C ALA A 36 15.13 -12.49 6.71
N ASP A 37 14.90 -13.37 7.68
CA ASP A 37 15.62 -14.62 7.78
C ASP A 37 14.97 -15.66 6.85
N PRO A 38 15.63 -16.11 5.77
CA PRO A 38 15.03 -17.00 4.78
C PRO A 38 14.66 -18.37 5.36
N THR A 39 15.17 -18.71 6.55
CA THR A 39 14.84 -19.95 7.24
C THR A 39 13.55 -19.88 8.05
N LYS A 40 13.01 -18.68 8.24
CA LYS A 40 11.83 -18.43 9.06
C LYS A 40 10.69 -17.93 8.20
N THR A 41 9.97 -18.84 7.59
CA THR A 41 8.78 -18.52 6.80
C THR A 41 7.54 -19.19 7.38
N ILE A 42 6.41 -18.53 7.23
CA ILE A 42 5.09 -19.01 7.65
C ILE A 42 4.22 -19.10 6.40
N SER A 43 3.35 -20.10 6.36
CA SER A 43 2.33 -20.20 5.32
C SER A 43 0.97 -19.78 5.89
N LEU A 44 0.31 -18.87 5.19
CA LEU A 44 -1.04 -18.41 5.50
C LEU A 44 -1.84 -18.31 4.21
N PHE A 45 -3.02 -18.89 4.15
CA PHE A 45 -3.88 -18.92 2.95
C PHE A 45 -3.21 -19.49 1.69
N GLY A 46 -2.22 -20.39 1.87
CA GLY A 46 -1.44 -20.95 0.76
C GLY A 46 -0.25 -20.08 0.30
N GLU A 47 -0.15 -18.86 0.79
CA GLU A 47 0.93 -17.93 0.51
C GLU A 47 2.03 -18.00 1.59
N LYS A 48 3.25 -17.61 1.22
CA LYS A 48 4.37 -17.51 2.15
C LYS A 48 4.54 -16.09 2.65
N MET A 49 4.85 -15.93 3.93
CA MET A 49 5.29 -14.67 4.50
C MET A 49 6.47 -14.87 5.45
N GLU A 50 7.33 -13.88 5.54
CA GLU A 50 8.59 -13.95 6.29
C GLU A 50 8.43 -13.56 7.76
N THR A 51 7.41 -12.78 8.10
CA THR A 51 7.06 -12.44 9.48
C THR A 51 5.54 -12.48 9.67
N PRO A 52 5.05 -12.94 10.84
CA PRO A 52 3.62 -13.05 11.12
C PRO A 52 3.02 -11.74 11.64
N CYS A 53 3.50 -10.61 11.18
CA CYS A 53 3.03 -9.32 11.66
C CYS A 53 2.91 -8.29 10.55
N GLY A 54 2.06 -7.32 10.78
CA GLY A 54 1.85 -6.18 9.90
C GLY A 54 0.72 -5.29 10.40
N PRO A 55 0.49 -4.17 9.72
CA PRO A 55 -0.55 -3.23 10.12
C PRO A 55 -1.94 -3.79 9.83
N ALA A 56 -2.86 -3.63 10.77
CA ALA A 56 -4.27 -3.79 10.54
C ALA A 56 -4.80 -2.68 9.63
N ALA A 57 -5.96 -2.91 9.00
CA ALA A 57 -6.61 -1.93 8.14
C ALA A 57 -6.93 -0.63 8.90
N GLY A 58 -6.35 0.46 8.45
CA GLY A 58 -6.49 1.76 9.11
C GLY A 58 -6.04 2.90 8.19
N PRO A 59 -6.07 4.16 8.67
CA PRO A 59 -5.58 5.31 7.90
C PRO A 59 -4.14 5.13 7.40
N HIS A 60 -3.32 4.43 8.16
CA HIS A 60 -1.92 4.11 7.84
C HIS A 60 -1.74 3.00 6.79
N THR A 61 -2.80 2.42 6.27
CA THR A 61 -2.76 1.44 5.17
C THR A 61 -3.51 1.91 3.92
N GLN A 62 -3.77 3.22 3.80
CA GLN A 62 -4.41 3.81 2.63
C GLN A 62 -3.42 4.25 1.56
N LEU A 63 -2.23 4.71 1.95
CA LEU A 63 -1.24 5.28 1.05
C LEU A 63 -0.01 4.37 0.91
N ALA A 64 0.53 4.31 -0.29
CA ALA A 64 1.66 3.45 -0.62
C ALA A 64 2.88 3.71 0.27
N GLN A 65 3.24 4.97 0.54
CA GLN A 65 4.40 5.31 1.38
C GLN A 65 4.29 4.75 2.80
N ASN A 66 3.09 4.71 3.38
CA ASN A 66 2.90 4.17 4.73
C ASN A 66 3.06 2.64 4.76
N ILE A 67 2.54 1.97 3.73
CA ILE A 67 2.70 0.52 3.56
C ILE A 67 4.18 0.17 3.37
N ILE A 68 4.89 0.96 2.56
CA ILE A 68 6.33 0.79 2.33
C ILE A 68 7.12 1.00 3.64
N ALA A 69 6.81 2.04 4.41
CA ALA A 69 7.45 2.28 5.70
C ALA A 69 7.26 1.09 6.66
N ALA A 70 6.06 0.53 6.72
CA ALA A 70 5.79 -0.66 7.51
C ALA A 70 6.58 -1.89 7.02
N TYR A 71 6.73 -2.06 5.70
CA TYR A 71 7.55 -3.13 5.11
C TYR A 71 9.03 -3.01 5.50
N LEU A 72 9.60 -1.81 5.38
CA LEU A 72 10.98 -1.54 5.73
C LEU A 72 11.31 -1.84 7.19
N THR A 73 10.31 -1.76 8.07
CA THR A 73 10.43 -2.06 9.50
C THR A 73 10.07 -3.49 9.88
N GLY A 74 9.75 -4.37 8.91
CA GLY A 74 9.59 -5.81 9.12
C GLY A 74 8.19 -6.37 8.97
N SER A 75 7.20 -5.54 8.64
CA SER A 75 5.86 -6.02 8.30
C SER A 75 5.86 -6.85 7.02
N ARG A 76 5.12 -7.98 7.03
CA ARG A 76 4.96 -8.84 5.88
C ARG A 76 3.51 -9.28 5.63
N PHE A 77 2.60 -8.87 6.49
CA PHE A 77 1.16 -9.05 6.30
C PHE A 77 0.48 -7.68 6.37
N PHE A 78 -0.21 -7.28 5.31
CA PHE A 78 -0.80 -5.96 5.20
C PHE A 78 -2.30 -6.07 4.99
N GLU A 79 -3.09 -5.64 5.96
CA GLU A 79 -4.50 -5.40 5.75
C GLU A 79 -4.66 -3.99 5.18
N VAL A 80 -4.89 -3.91 3.86
CA VAL A 80 -5.14 -2.61 3.24
C VAL A 80 -6.52 -2.09 3.65
N LYS A 81 -6.65 -0.76 3.72
CA LYS A 81 -7.88 -0.13 4.18
C LYS A 81 -9.08 -0.56 3.33
N THR A 82 -10.15 -0.93 3.99
CA THR A 82 -11.37 -1.45 3.36
C THR A 82 -11.94 -0.49 2.32
N VAL A 83 -12.34 -1.02 1.18
CA VAL A 83 -12.96 -0.27 0.09
C VAL A 83 -14.46 -0.53 0.07
N GLN A 84 -15.25 0.49 -0.20
CA GLN A 84 -16.70 0.41 -0.35
C GLN A 84 -17.17 1.16 -1.61
N ILE A 85 -18.45 1.00 -1.95
CA ILE A 85 -19.05 1.60 -3.15
C ILE A 85 -19.06 3.14 -3.12
N LEU A 86 -19.26 3.73 -1.92
CA LEU A 86 -19.19 5.17 -1.74
C LEU A 86 -17.74 5.63 -1.87
N ASP A 87 -17.54 6.73 -2.56
CA ASP A 87 -16.23 7.38 -2.57
C ASP A 87 -16.01 8.10 -1.23
N GLY A 88 -14.76 8.20 -0.80
CA GLY A 88 -14.43 8.80 0.50
C GLY A 88 -14.95 10.23 0.68
N GLU A 89 -15.12 10.97 -0.42
CA GLU A 89 -15.68 12.32 -0.42
C GLU A 89 -17.16 12.35 0.04
N ASP A 90 -17.89 11.28 -0.22
CA ASP A 90 -19.31 11.15 0.10
C ASP A 90 -19.57 10.62 1.52
N LEU A 91 -18.49 10.24 2.24
CA LEU A 91 -18.61 9.77 3.62
C LEU A 91 -18.89 10.95 4.56
N PRO A 92 -19.91 10.86 5.43
CA PRO A 92 -20.32 11.93 6.33
C PRO A 92 -19.41 12.05 7.57
N VAL A 93 -18.09 12.03 7.37
CA VAL A 93 -17.10 12.14 8.44
C VAL A 93 -16.08 13.22 8.14
N SER A 94 -15.46 13.77 9.18
CA SER A 94 -14.39 14.74 9.01
C SER A 94 -13.18 14.14 8.30
N LYS A 95 -12.51 14.94 7.49
CA LYS A 95 -11.28 14.59 6.78
C LYS A 95 -10.08 15.38 7.34
N PRO A 96 -8.88 14.84 7.40
CA PRO A 96 -8.61 13.41 7.19
C PRO A 96 -9.33 12.58 8.24
N CYS A 97 -9.64 11.36 7.89
CA CYS A 97 -10.24 10.42 8.82
C CYS A 97 -9.28 10.02 9.96
N ILE A 98 -8.53 10.95 10.49
CA ILE A 98 -7.67 10.83 11.66
C ILE A 98 -7.96 12.04 12.55
N ALA A 99 -8.80 11.85 13.55
CA ALA A 99 -8.96 12.82 14.62
C ALA A 99 -8.20 12.27 15.84
N ALA A 100 -6.98 12.75 16.04
CA ALA A 100 -6.10 12.31 17.11
C ALA A 100 -5.91 13.40 18.17
N ALA A 101 -6.99 14.12 18.53
CA ALA A 101 -6.93 15.14 19.55
C ALA A 101 -6.78 14.54 20.97
N ASP A 102 -7.12 13.26 21.13
CA ASP A 102 -7.22 12.59 22.44
C ASP A 102 -6.88 11.08 22.38
N GLU A 103 -5.87 10.69 21.64
CA GLU A 103 -5.41 9.30 21.49
C GLU A 103 -6.33 8.38 20.67
N CYS A 104 -7.42 8.88 20.12
CA CYS A 104 -8.32 8.08 19.30
C CYS A 104 -8.04 8.27 17.81
N TYR A 105 -7.92 7.15 17.09
CA TYR A 105 -7.98 7.17 15.64
C TYR A 105 -9.40 7.43 15.17
N ASN A 106 -9.52 7.76 13.91
CA ASN A 106 -10.79 7.90 13.28
C ASN A 106 -11.61 6.60 13.38
N VAL A 107 -12.89 6.79 13.37
CA VAL A 107 -13.89 5.73 13.46
C VAL A 107 -14.36 5.23 12.09
N GLU A 108 -13.90 5.83 10.98
CA GLU A 108 -14.30 5.40 9.64
C GLU A 108 -13.60 4.08 9.27
N TRP A 109 -14.39 3.05 9.02
CA TRP A 109 -13.90 1.71 8.70
C TRP A 109 -13.41 1.56 7.25
N SER A 110 -13.86 2.41 6.33
CA SER A 110 -13.48 2.39 4.92
C SER A 110 -12.43 3.44 4.58
N THR A 111 -11.87 3.31 3.38
CA THR A 111 -10.93 4.31 2.87
C THR A 111 -11.61 5.65 2.56
N GLU A 112 -10.90 6.75 2.79
CA GLU A 112 -11.31 8.10 2.37
C GLU A 112 -10.92 8.41 0.92
N LEU A 113 -10.20 7.50 0.26
CA LEU A 113 -9.85 7.60 -1.15
C LEU A 113 -11.03 7.14 -2.02
N ARG A 114 -11.08 7.62 -3.25
CA ARG A 114 -11.93 7.03 -4.28
C ARG A 114 -11.47 5.60 -4.58
N VAL A 115 -12.39 4.72 -4.97
CA VAL A 115 -12.06 3.31 -5.27
C VAL A 115 -10.88 3.16 -6.24
N PRO A 116 -10.81 3.91 -7.39
CA PRO A 116 -9.64 3.82 -8.26
C PRO A 116 -8.35 4.32 -7.61
N GLN A 117 -8.40 5.36 -6.78
CA GLN A 117 -7.22 5.86 -6.07
C GLN A 117 -6.70 4.84 -5.05
N ALA A 118 -7.60 4.20 -4.28
CA ALA A 118 -7.23 3.14 -3.36
C ALA A 118 -6.57 1.97 -4.09
N TYR A 119 -7.15 1.56 -5.22
CA TYR A 119 -6.58 0.55 -6.08
C TYR A 119 -5.15 0.91 -6.54
N ASP A 120 -4.96 2.11 -7.07
CA ASP A 120 -3.66 2.59 -7.53
C ASP A 120 -2.63 2.61 -6.41
N GLU A 121 -3.02 3.05 -5.21
CA GLU A 121 -2.12 3.07 -4.04
C GLU A 121 -1.68 1.65 -3.64
N TYR A 122 -2.58 0.68 -3.65
CA TYR A 122 -2.26 -0.69 -3.27
C TYR A 122 -1.38 -1.38 -4.31
N VAL A 123 -1.64 -1.17 -5.60
CA VAL A 123 -0.79 -1.70 -6.68
C VAL A 123 0.60 -1.06 -6.65
N LYS A 124 0.70 0.26 -6.46
CA LYS A 124 1.98 0.96 -6.30
C LYS A 124 2.77 0.40 -5.11
N ALA A 125 2.12 0.29 -3.96
CA ALA A 125 2.76 -0.27 -2.78
C ALA A 125 3.32 -1.67 -3.07
N TRP A 126 2.49 -2.57 -3.55
CA TRP A 126 2.88 -3.94 -3.87
C TRP A 126 4.07 -4.01 -4.84
N PHE A 127 4.04 -3.17 -5.90
CA PHE A 127 5.13 -3.08 -6.86
C PHE A 127 6.43 -2.60 -6.21
N VAL A 128 6.37 -1.53 -5.41
CA VAL A 128 7.54 -0.97 -4.74
C VAL A 128 8.11 -1.92 -3.69
N LEU A 129 7.28 -2.64 -2.95
CA LEU A 129 7.75 -3.66 -2.02
C LEU A 129 8.60 -4.73 -2.74
N LYS A 130 8.15 -5.21 -3.89
CA LYS A 130 8.91 -6.17 -4.72
C LYS A 130 10.19 -5.56 -5.29
N LEU A 131 10.18 -4.29 -5.59
CA LEU A 131 11.38 -3.59 -6.04
C LEU A 131 12.40 -3.48 -4.90
N LEU A 132 11.99 -2.95 -3.75
CA LEU A 132 12.87 -2.73 -2.59
C LEU A 132 13.40 -4.04 -2.01
N SER A 133 12.58 -5.12 -2.01
CA SER A 133 13.05 -6.43 -1.57
C SER A 133 14.27 -6.92 -2.35
N LYS A 134 14.33 -6.61 -3.64
CA LYS A 134 15.45 -6.97 -4.52
C LYS A 134 16.62 -6.00 -4.43
N GLU A 135 16.34 -4.70 -4.48
CA GLU A 135 17.37 -3.66 -4.50
C GLU A 135 18.17 -3.60 -3.18
N PHE A 136 17.52 -3.87 -2.06
CA PHE A 136 18.12 -3.82 -0.72
C PHE A 136 18.25 -5.19 -0.05
N GLU A 137 18.01 -6.29 -0.78
CA GLU A 137 18.10 -7.67 -0.26
C GLU A 137 17.32 -7.88 1.05
N LEU A 138 16.09 -7.31 1.12
CA LEU A 138 15.29 -7.30 2.34
C LEU A 138 14.58 -8.62 2.61
N GLY A 139 14.54 -9.54 1.64
CA GLY A 139 13.87 -10.83 1.69
C GLY A 139 13.36 -11.30 0.33
N ASP A 140 12.52 -12.32 0.35
CA ASP A 140 11.87 -12.85 -0.86
C ASP A 140 10.86 -11.80 -1.40
N PRO A 141 10.93 -11.45 -2.69
CA PRO A 141 9.91 -10.58 -3.32
C PRO A 141 8.49 -11.12 -3.23
N ASN A 142 8.31 -12.40 -2.92
CA ASN A 142 7.01 -13.03 -2.67
C ASN A 142 6.81 -13.38 -1.18
N GLY A 143 7.62 -12.84 -0.29
CA GLY A 143 7.60 -13.12 1.14
C GLY A 143 6.63 -12.27 1.95
N PHE A 144 5.67 -11.60 1.32
CA PHE A 144 4.64 -10.79 1.98
C PHE A 144 3.26 -11.00 1.36
N ILE A 145 2.23 -10.70 2.12
CA ILE A 145 0.82 -10.86 1.74
C ILE A 145 0.09 -9.53 1.86
N PHE A 146 -0.69 -9.17 0.84
CA PHE A 146 -1.71 -8.14 0.92
C PHE A 146 -3.08 -8.79 1.10
N ASN A 147 -3.77 -8.39 2.15
CA ASN A 147 -5.14 -8.80 2.42
C ASN A 147 -6.06 -7.60 2.16
N MET A 148 -6.89 -7.70 1.12
CA MET A 148 -7.89 -6.69 0.82
C MET A 148 -9.21 -7.01 1.50
N SER A 149 -9.99 -5.98 1.80
CA SER A 149 -11.37 -6.11 2.23
C SER A 149 -12.28 -5.15 1.48
N VAL A 150 -13.50 -5.59 1.26
CA VAL A 150 -14.58 -4.78 0.70
C VAL A 150 -15.76 -4.82 1.64
N GLY A 151 -16.54 -3.76 1.68
CA GLY A 151 -17.64 -3.64 2.60
C GLY A 151 -18.85 -2.95 2.01
N TYR A 152 -19.76 -2.52 2.88
CA TYR A 152 -21.06 -1.96 2.65
C TYR A 152 -22.15 -3.04 2.59
N ASP A 153 -23.20 -2.86 1.79
CA ASP A 153 -24.27 -3.86 1.62
C ASP A 153 -23.95 -4.83 0.46
N LEU A 154 -24.76 -5.87 0.32
CA LEU A 154 -24.60 -6.87 -0.72
C LEU A 154 -24.68 -6.26 -2.13
N ALA A 155 -25.59 -5.31 -2.34
CA ALA A 155 -25.75 -4.65 -3.64
C ALA A 155 -24.51 -3.81 -3.99
N GLY A 156 -23.92 -3.12 -3.01
CA GLY A 156 -22.69 -2.39 -3.17
C GLY A 156 -21.50 -3.29 -3.51
N ILE A 157 -21.35 -4.41 -2.80
CA ILE A 157 -20.27 -5.39 -3.06
C ILE A 157 -20.43 -6.01 -4.46
N GLN A 158 -21.64 -6.29 -4.89
CA GLN A 158 -21.94 -6.85 -6.22
C GLN A 158 -22.00 -5.80 -7.34
N SER A 159 -21.72 -4.53 -7.03
CA SER A 159 -21.69 -3.49 -8.05
C SER A 159 -20.54 -3.69 -9.03
N PRO A 160 -20.69 -3.30 -10.31
CA PRO A 160 -19.60 -3.39 -11.30
C PRO A 160 -18.34 -2.64 -10.88
N LYS A 161 -18.46 -1.60 -10.05
CA LYS A 161 -17.34 -0.81 -9.51
C LYS A 161 -16.49 -1.64 -8.55
N ILE A 162 -17.11 -2.34 -7.61
CA ILE A 162 -16.44 -3.16 -6.60
C ILE A 162 -16.02 -4.51 -7.20
N ASP A 163 -16.83 -5.11 -8.07
CA ASP A 163 -16.45 -6.32 -8.78
C ASP A 163 -15.16 -6.14 -9.59
N ARG A 164 -15.04 -5.01 -10.32
CA ARG A 164 -13.80 -4.65 -11.02
C ARG A 164 -12.63 -4.54 -10.06
N TYR A 165 -12.79 -3.80 -8.95
CA TYR A 165 -11.74 -3.65 -7.93
C TYR A 165 -11.24 -5.00 -7.42
N ILE A 166 -12.15 -5.93 -7.08
CA ILE A 166 -11.80 -7.27 -6.59
C ILE A 166 -11.00 -8.04 -7.63
N ASN A 167 -11.44 -8.04 -8.89
CA ASN A 167 -10.80 -8.78 -9.97
C ASN A 167 -9.42 -8.20 -10.32
N GLU A 168 -9.30 -6.87 -10.42
CA GLU A 168 -8.04 -6.19 -10.73
C GLU A 168 -7.04 -6.30 -9.58
N MET A 169 -7.48 -6.35 -8.32
CA MET A 169 -6.60 -6.63 -7.17
C MET A 169 -6.02 -8.04 -7.17
N GLN A 170 -6.70 -9.01 -7.77
CA GLN A 170 -6.16 -10.36 -7.95
C GLN A 170 -5.16 -10.43 -9.09
N ASN A 171 -5.33 -9.62 -10.12
CA ASN A 171 -4.41 -9.53 -11.25
C ASN A 171 -4.41 -8.11 -11.83
N ALA A 172 -3.39 -7.34 -11.48
CA ALA A 172 -3.22 -5.97 -11.93
C ALA A 172 -2.64 -5.85 -13.36
N GLU A 173 -2.24 -6.97 -13.98
CA GLU A 173 -1.63 -6.95 -15.31
C GLU A 173 -2.57 -6.33 -16.34
N GLY A 174 -2.04 -5.39 -17.15
CA GLY A 174 -2.82 -4.67 -18.15
C GLY A 174 -3.57 -3.44 -17.64
N THR A 175 -3.56 -3.16 -16.35
CA THR A 175 -4.13 -1.92 -15.82
C THR A 175 -3.21 -0.71 -16.05
N PRO A 176 -3.76 0.53 -16.10
CA PRO A 176 -2.95 1.72 -16.32
C PRO A 176 -1.83 1.90 -15.28
N ILE A 177 -2.14 1.72 -13.99
CA ILE A 177 -1.16 1.88 -12.92
C ILE A 177 -0.04 0.83 -13.00
N TRP A 178 -0.36 -0.40 -13.41
CA TRP A 178 0.63 -1.45 -13.65
C TRP A 178 1.61 -1.04 -14.75
N ALA A 179 1.09 -0.52 -15.87
CA ALA A 179 1.92 -0.03 -16.97
C ALA A 179 2.80 1.16 -16.54
N GLU A 180 2.25 2.10 -15.76
CA GLU A 180 2.98 3.24 -15.21
C GLU A 180 4.13 2.81 -14.30
N CYS A 181 3.90 1.88 -13.37
CA CYS A 181 4.93 1.32 -12.49
C CYS A 181 6.10 0.71 -13.28
N HIS A 182 5.79 -0.04 -14.34
CA HIS A 182 6.81 -0.66 -15.17
C HIS A 182 7.57 0.34 -16.04
N ALA A 183 6.91 1.36 -16.57
CA ALA A 183 7.54 2.41 -17.38
C ALA A 183 8.54 3.20 -16.54
N THR A 184 8.13 3.68 -15.36
CA THR A 184 8.97 4.47 -14.45
C THR A 184 10.24 3.70 -14.05
N ARG A 185 10.13 2.41 -13.69
CA ARG A 185 11.30 1.58 -13.39
C ARG A 185 12.27 1.45 -14.56
N SER A 186 11.75 1.41 -15.79
CA SER A 186 12.58 1.28 -16.99
C SER A 186 13.38 2.55 -17.28
N GLU A 187 12.85 3.71 -16.90
CA GLU A 187 13.51 5.01 -17.05
C GLU A 187 14.62 5.19 -16.01
N GLU A 188 14.38 4.85 -14.75
CA GLU A 188 15.41 4.94 -13.69
C GLU A 188 16.63 4.08 -13.99
N ARG A 189 16.47 2.89 -14.57
CA ARG A 189 17.58 2.03 -14.98
C ARG A 189 18.42 2.57 -16.14
N ARG A 190 17.88 3.54 -16.88
CA ARG A 190 18.60 4.18 -18.01
C ARG A 190 19.43 5.40 -17.59
N VAL A 191 19.13 5.95 -16.41
CA VAL A 191 19.76 7.18 -15.89
C VAL A 191 20.89 6.87 -14.89
N GLY A 192 21.00 5.67 -14.37
CA GLY A 192 22.06 5.18 -13.47
C GLY A 192 23.01 4.22 -14.17
#